data_e747bc867fe3a643e5e8f8be5ddc1227
#
_entry.id   e747bc867fe3a643e5e8f8be5ddc1227
#
_cell.length_a   1.000
_cell.length_b   1.000
_cell.length_c   1.000
_cell.angle_alpha   90.00
_cell.angle_beta   90.00
_cell.angle_gamma   90.00
#
_symmetry.space_group_name_H-M   'P 1'
#
loop_
_entity.id
_entity.type
_entity.pdbx_description
1 polymer ?
#
loop_
_entity_poly.entity_id
_entity_poly.type
_entity_poly.pdbx_seq_one_letter_code
_entity_poly.pdbx_strand_id
1 'polypeptide(L)' 'MDTSRERRRKKRWPEALKREIVAATLKPGASVSVVARQYDVNANQVFSWRRQY' A
#
# COMPACT_ATOMS: atom_id res chain seq x y z
N MET A 1 18.73 -15.78 1.12
CA MET A 1 18.21 -15.66 1.08
C MET A 1 17.51 -15.44 1.23
N ASP A 2 17.25 -15.24 1.35
CA ASP A 2 16.48 -15.04 1.34
C ASP A 2 15.79 -14.79 1.77
N THR A 3 15.94 -15.03 2.05
CA THR A 3 15.26 -14.78 2.52
C THR A 3 14.63 -13.95 2.84
N SER A 4 14.75 -13.34 2.89
CA SER A 4 14.13 -12.30 3.12
C SER A 4 12.98 -12.10 2.43
N ARG A 5 12.91 -12.46 1.47
CA ARG A 5 11.85 -12.31 0.79
C ARG A 5 10.77 -12.89 1.41
N GLU A 6 10.91 -13.83 2.10
CA GLU A 6 9.86 -14.44 2.64
C GLU A 6 9.25 -13.69 3.62
N ARG A 7 9.94 -13.02 4.39
CA ARG A 7 9.34 -12.33 5.38
C ARG A 7 8.58 -11.29 4.86
N ARG A 8 8.99 -10.68 3.85
CA ARG A 8 8.29 -9.64 3.34
C ARG A 8 7.01 -10.06 2.88
N ARG A 9 6.85 -11.19 2.37
CA ARG A 9 5.65 -11.55 1.86
C ARG A 9 4.68 -11.79 2.88
N LYS A 10 5.08 -11.96 4.10
CA LYS A 10 4.16 -12.19 5.13
C LYS A 10 3.66 -10.93 5.71
N LYS A 11 4.07 -9.80 5.19
CA LYS A 11 3.62 -8.55 5.72
C LYS A 11 2.11 -8.45 5.64
N ARG A 12 1.47 -8.08 6.73
CA ARG A 12 0.08 -7.91 6.75
C ARG A 12 -0.28 -6.47 6.88
N TRP A 13 -1.37 -6.05 6.26
CA TRP A 13 -1.78 -4.66 6.28
C TRP A 13 -3.10 -4.56 7.02
N PRO A 14 -3.12 -4.00 8.23
CA PRO A 14 -4.37 -3.84 8.98
C PRO A 14 -5.35 -3.01 8.19
N GLU A 15 -6.62 -3.27 8.41
CA GLU A 15 -7.68 -2.57 7.71
C GLU A 15 -7.53 -1.06 7.87
N ALA A 16 -7.25 -0.59 9.07
CA ALA A 16 -7.10 0.83 9.31
C ALA A 16 -5.98 1.43 8.48
N LEU A 17 -4.87 0.70 8.34
CA LEU A 17 -3.76 1.19 7.56
C LEU A 17 -4.08 1.21 6.08
N LYS A 18 -4.78 0.20 5.59
CA LYS A 18 -5.17 0.16 4.20
C LYS A 18 -6.02 1.37 3.86
N ARG A 19 -6.97 1.69 4.73
CA ARG A 19 -7.83 2.84 4.50
C ARG A 19 -7.05 4.14 4.55
N GLU A 20 -6.08 4.21 5.42
CA GLU A 20 -5.25 5.38 5.52
C GLU A 20 -4.46 5.59 4.23
N ILE A 21 -3.90 4.52 3.68
CA ILE A 21 -3.13 4.60 2.46
C ILE A 21 -4.03 5.02 1.30
N VAL A 22 -5.22 4.44 1.22
CA VAL A 22 -6.14 4.80 0.15
C VAL A 22 -6.54 6.26 0.27
N ALA A 23 -6.83 6.70 1.48
CA ALA A 23 -7.21 8.10 1.71
C ALA A 23 -6.09 9.04 1.28
N ALA A 24 -4.85 8.65 1.53
CA ALA A 24 -3.71 9.47 1.14
C ALA A 24 -3.63 9.62 -0.37
N THR A 25 -4.05 8.61 -1.12
CA THR A 25 -3.99 8.67 -2.58
C THR A 25 -5.12 9.51 -3.16
N LEU A 26 -6.13 9.82 -2.37
CA LEU A 26 -7.27 10.59 -2.86
C LEU A 26 -7.10 12.09 -2.62
N LYS A 27 -6.05 12.48 -1.97
CA LYS A 27 -5.83 13.90 -1.73
C LYS A 27 -5.43 14.60 -3.01
N PRO A 28 -5.77 15.88 -3.16
CA PRO A 28 -5.40 16.63 -4.35
C PRO A 28 -3.89 16.61 -4.54
N GLY A 29 -3.47 16.33 -5.76
CA GLY A 29 -2.04 16.28 -6.06
C GLY A 29 -1.34 15.01 -5.65
N ALA A 30 -2.03 14.07 -5.01
CA ALA A 30 -1.41 12.85 -4.58
C ALA A 30 -1.25 11.89 -5.75
N SER A 31 -0.21 11.06 -5.67
CA SER A 31 0.04 10.06 -6.69
C SER A 31 0.06 8.70 -6.00
N VAL A 32 -0.61 7.72 -6.59
CA VAL A 32 -0.61 6.37 -6.03
C VAL A 32 0.81 5.85 -5.94
N SER A 33 1.64 6.08 -6.95
CA SER A 33 3.01 5.61 -6.94
C SER A 33 3.80 6.21 -5.78
N VAL A 34 3.64 7.50 -5.55
CA VAL A 34 4.36 8.16 -4.49
C VAL A 34 3.90 7.67 -3.13
N VAL A 35 2.58 7.57 -2.95
CA VAL A 35 2.04 7.12 -1.67
C VAL A 35 2.47 5.68 -1.40
N ALA A 36 2.38 4.82 -2.41
CA ALA A 36 2.78 3.43 -2.23
C ALA A 36 4.23 3.34 -1.79
N ARG A 37 5.08 4.18 -2.38
CA ARG A 37 6.47 4.17 -2.01
C ARG A 37 6.68 4.64 -0.58
N GLN A 38 5.93 5.65 -0.16
CA GLN A 38 6.05 6.17 1.19
C GLN A 38 5.68 5.12 2.23
N TYR A 39 4.72 4.27 1.93
CA TYR A 39 4.29 3.24 2.85
C TYR A 39 4.96 1.89 2.56
N ASP A 40 5.87 1.86 1.59
CA ASP A 40 6.59 0.64 1.25
C ASP A 40 5.63 -0.47 0.85
N VAL A 41 4.69 -0.13 -0.01
CA VAL A 41 3.70 -1.09 -0.49
C VAL A 41 3.68 -1.03 -2.02
N ASN A 42 3.28 -2.13 -2.65
CA ASN A 42 3.23 -2.20 -4.09
C ASN A 42 2.05 -1.35 -4.60
N ALA A 43 2.28 -0.56 -5.62
CA ALA A 43 1.22 0.29 -6.17
C ALA A 43 0.02 -0.51 -6.64
N ASN A 44 0.23 -1.71 -7.18
CA ASN A 44 -0.88 -2.54 -7.62
C ASN A 44 -1.75 -2.93 -6.45
N GLN A 45 -1.15 -3.10 -5.28
CA GLN A 45 -1.88 -3.42 -4.09
C GLN A 45 -2.78 -2.25 -3.72
N VAL A 46 -2.26 -1.03 -3.82
CA VAL A 46 -3.03 0.16 -3.50
C VAL A 46 -4.20 0.30 -4.48
N PHE A 47 -3.99 0.04 -5.76
CA PHE A 47 -5.08 0.11 -6.72
C PHE A 47 -6.17 -0.89 -6.38
N SER A 48 -5.76 -2.08 -5.93
CA SER A 48 -6.71 -3.10 -5.53
C SER A 48 -7.53 -2.63 -4.34
N TRP A 49 -6.87 -2.03 -3.35
CA TRP A 49 -7.55 -1.52 -2.17
C TRP A 49 -8.51 -0.39 -2.53
N ARG A 50 -8.13 0.46 -3.48
CA ARG A 50 -8.99 1.56 -3.87
C ARG A 50 -10.30 1.06 -4.45
N ARG A 51 -10.28 -0.11 -5.04
CA ARG A 51 -11.51 -0.68 -5.56
C ARG A 51 -12.38 -1.23 -4.44
N GLN A 52 -11.77 -1.61 -3.33
CA GLN A 52 -12.51 -2.15 -2.22
C GLN A 52 -13.09 -1.08 -1.32
N TYR A 53 -12.45 0.04 -1.22
CA TYR A 53 -12.86 1.08 -0.29
C TYR A 53 -13.25 2.38 -1.06
#